data_241d3bde3f596fe744531cb8e37a491e
#
_entry.id   241d3bde3f596fe744531cb8e37a491e
#
_cell.length_a   1.000
_cell.length_b   1.000
_cell.length_c   1.000
_cell.angle_alpha   90.00
_cell.angle_beta   90.00
_cell.angle_gamma   90.00
#
_symmetry.space_group_name_H-M   'P 1'
#
loop_
_entity.id
_entity.type
_entity.pdbx_description
1 polymer ?
#
loop_
_entity_poly.entity_id
_entity_poly.type
_entity_poly.pdbx_seq_one_letter_code
_entity_poly.pdbx_strand_id
1 'polypeptide(L)'
;MKTLEKLREEYNNLNKKRNTIYRKIVELERQEVTNTFTIGDCYLDTYCKSFKKVIALDGNVLYCMVVNNESILRDFYYLYDAKCWKKITSEQFKNIYLAVLKDIQDPNLDDNKKSNWNIVYNSIINDVNKER
;
A
#
# COMPACT_ATOMS: atom_id res chain seq x y z
N MET A 1 -29.73 -4.50 -41.73
CA MET A 1 -29.64 -5.29 -40.48
C MET A 1 -28.34 -6.05 -40.49
N LYS A 2 -27.57 -5.97 -39.39
CA LYS A 2 -26.31 -6.68 -39.28
C LYS A 2 -26.58 -8.17 -38.98
N THR A 3 -25.82 -9.04 -39.62
CA THR A 3 -25.88 -10.47 -39.35
C THR A 3 -25.24 -10.81 -38.01
N LEU A 4 -25.58 -11.96 -37.45
CA LEU A 4 -24.96 -12.47 -36.23
C LEU A 4 -23.43 -12.55 -36.36
N GLU A 5 -22.96 -12.97 -37.51
CA GLU A 5 -21.53 -13.11 -37.82
C GLU A 5 -20.81 -11.74 -37.74
N LYS A 6 -21.40 -10.69 -38.32
CA LYS A 6 -20.84 -9.34 -38.27
C LYS A 6 -20.84 -8.79 -36.85
N LEU A 7 -21.87 -9.05 -36.07
CA LEU A 7 -21.94 -8.64 -34.66
C LEU A 7 -20.86 -9.31 -33.83
N ARG A 8 -20.60 -10.62 -34.05
CA ARG A 8 -19.53 -11.33 -33.38
C ARG A 8 -18.15 -10.77 -33.74
N GLU A 9 -17.94 -10.43 -34.99
CA GLU A 9 -16.70 -9.81 -35.46
C GLU A 9 -16.48 -8.44 -34.80
N GLU A 10 -17.51 -7.62 -34.73
CA GLU A 10 -17.44 -6.32 -34.02
C GLU A 10 -17.11 -6.51 -32.53
N TYR A 11 -17.75 -7.45 -31.89
CA TYR A 11 -17.50 -7.79 -30.48
C TYR A 11 -16.04 -8.17 -30.26
N ASN A 12 -15.52 -9.05 -31.12
CA ASN A 12 -14.13 -9.50 -31.04
C ASN A 12 -13.15 -8.35 -31.25
N ASN A 13 -13.45 -7.44 -32.18
CA ASN A 13 -12.61 -6.28 -32.43
C ASN A 13 -12.61 -5.30 -31.24
N LEU A 14 -13.76 -5.07 -30.62
CA LEU A 14 -13.87 -4.24 -29.44
C LEU A 14 -13.09 -4.84 -28.26
N ASN A 15 -13.16 -6.17 -28.08
CA ASN A 15 -12.40 -6.87 -27.06
C ASN A 15 -10.88 -6.72 -27.26
N LYS A 16 -10.41 -6.84 -28.50
CA LYS A 16 -9.00 -6.64 -28.84
C LYS A 16 -8.55 -5.23 -28.49
N LYS A 17 -9.35 -4.20 -28.86
CA LYS A 17 -9.07 -2.80 -28.55
C LYS A 17 -9.02 -2.59 -27.03
N ARG A 18 -10.00 -3.13 -26.30
CA ARG A 18 -10.05 -3.03 -24.85
C ARG A 18 -8.80 -3.65 -24.21
N ASN A 19 -8.39 -4.82 -24.65
CA ASN A 19 -7.22 -5.51 -24.14
C ASN A 19 -5.93 -4.72 -24.40
N THR A 20 -5.82 -4.09 -25.57
CA THR A 20 -4.68 -3.26 -25.91
C THR A 20 -4.58 -2.04 -25.00
N ILE A 21 -5.72 -1.36 -24.76
CA ILE A 21 -5.78 -0.21 -23.87
C ILE A 21 -5.46 -0.63 -22.44
N TYR A 22 -6.01 -1.74 -21.99
CA TYR A 22 -5.75 -2.27 -20.65
C TYR A 22 -4.25 -2.54 -20.43
N ARG A 23 -3.59 -3.16 -21.40
CA ARG A 23 -2.14 -3.42 -21.33
C ARG A 23 -1.34 -2.12 -21.23
N LYS A 24 -1.75 -1.08 -21.97
CA LYS A 24 -1.10 0.25 -21.89
C LYS A 24 -1.27 0.86 -20.51
N ILE A 25 -2.45 0.77 -19.92
CA ILE A 25 -2.72 1.29 -18.59
C ILE A 25 -1.83 0.58 -17.56
N VAL A 26 -1.77 -0.74 -17.58
CA VAL A 26 -0.94 -1.53 -16.68
C VAL A 26 0.54 -1.16 -16.83
N GLU A 27 1.02 -0.98 -18.06
CA GLU A 27 2.41 -0.61 -18.31
C GLU A 27 2.73 0.80 -17.78
N LEU A 28 1.83 1.76 -17.98
CA LEU A 28 1.99 3.11 -17.43
C LEU A 28 1.97 3.11 -15.90
N GLU A 29 1.07 2.33 -15.31
CA GLU A 29 1.03 2.18 -13.85
C GLU A 29 2.31 1.55 -13.32
N ARG A 30 2.85 0.54 -14.01
CA ARG A 30 4.12 -0.10 -13.66
C ARG A 30 5.26 0.92 -13.66
N GLN A 31 5.33 1.77 -14.70
CA GLN A 31 6.34 2.81 -14.79
C GLN A 31 6.19 3.83 -13.66
N GLU A 32 4.97 4.24 -13.37
CA GLU A 32 4.69 5.19 -12.28
C GLU A 32 5.08 4.60 -10.93
N VAL A 33 4.75 3.32 -10.66
CA VAL A 33 5.15 2.62 -9.45
C VAL A 33 6.67 2.58 -9.31
N THR A 34 7.36 2.20 -10.39
CA THR A 34 8.83 2.11 -10.39
C THR A 34 9.50 3.47 -10.17
N ASN A 35 8.89 4.54 -10.70
CA ASN A 35 9.42 5.90 -10.55
C ASN A 35 9.09 6.52 -9.18
N THR A 36 8.01 6.09 -8.55
CA THR A 36 7.51 6.69 -7.30
C THR A 36 7.99 5.95 -6.06
N PHE A 37 8.05 4.62 -6.14
CA PHE A 37 8.33 3.76 -4.99
C PHE A 37 9.66 3.05 -5.16
N THR A 38 10.42 2.99 -4.08
CA THR A 38 11.70 2.26 -4.01
C THR A 38 11.59 1.20 -2.92
N ILE A 39 12.17 0.03 -3.17
CA ILE A 39 12.23 -1.02 -2.16
C ILE A 39 12.96 -0.49 -0.92
N GLY A 40 12.34 -0.67 0.24
CA GLY A 40 12.82 -0.13 1.51
C GLY A 40 12.15 1.16 1.95
N ASP A 41 11.45 1.87 1.06
CA ASP A 41 10.68 3.05 1.42
C ASP A 41 9.55 2.71 2.39
N CYS A 42 9.31 3.61 3.33
CA CYS A 42 8.33 3.44 4.39
C CYS A 42 7.26 4.52 4.30
N TYR A 43 6.03 4.15 4.60
CA TYR A 43 4.85 5.01 4.45
C TYR A 43 3.88 4.86 5.60
N LEU A 44 3.14 5.92 5.86
CA LEU A 44 2.00 5.95 6.76
C LEU A 44 0.72 6.01 5.94
N ASP A 45 -0.18 5.07 6.17
CA ASP A 45 -1.55 5.11 5.68
C ASP A 45 -2.45 5.63 6.79
N THR A 46 -2.82 6.91 6.72
CA THR A 46 -3.64 7.54 7.74
C THR A 46 -5.08 7.02 7.77
N TYR A 47 -5.56 6.56 6.62
CA TYR A 47 -6.92 6.03 6.51
C TYR A 47 -7.07 4.71 7.30
N CYS A 48 -6.13 3.80 7.11
CA CYS A 48 -6.15 2.49 7.78
C CYS A 48 -5.40 2.50 9.11
N LYS A 49 -4.74 3.60 9.46
CA LYS A 49 -3.86 3.71 10.65
C LYS A 49 -2.83 2.60 10.68
N SER A 50 -2.14 2.43 9.57
CA SER A 50 -1.12 1.40 9.41
C SER A 50 0.13 1.96 8.76
N PHE A 51 1.23 1.24 8.90
CA PHE A 51 2.51 1.61 8.34
C PHE A 51 2.96 0.53 7.35
N LYS A 52 3.51 0.95 6.24
CA LYS A 52 3.91 0.05 5.16
C LYS A 52 5.36 0.29 4.78
N LYS A 53 6.10 -0.81 4.64
CA LYS A 53 7.44 -0.80 4.10
C LYS A 53 7.44 -1.60 2.80
N VAL A 54 7.87 -0.99 1.71
CA VAL A 54 7.91 -1.65 0.41
C VAL A 54 9.04 -2.68 0.42
N ILE A 55 8.69 -3.94 0.20
CA ILE A 55 9.66 -5.06 0.19
C ILE A 55 9.89 -5.64 -1.19
N ALA A 56 8.96 -5.45 -2.12
CA ALA A 56 9.11 -5.88 -3.51
C ALA A 56 8.17 -5.09 -4.41
N LEU A 57 8.54 -4.97 -5.67
CA LEU A 57 7.72 -4.37 -6.73
C LEU A 57 7.59 -5.38 -7.86
N ASP A 58 6.37 -5.62 -8.33
CA ASP A 58 6.12 -6.49 -9.47
C ASP A 58 5.00 -5.89 -10.32
N GLY A 59 5.37 -5.39 -11.51
CA GLY A 59 4.43 -4.70 -12.36
C GLY A 59 3.88 -3.44 -11.67
N ASN A 60 2.56 -3.35 -11.55
CA ASN A 60 1.87 -2.27 -10.87
C ASN A 60 1.52 -2.60 -9.40
N VAL A 61 2.14 -3.65 -8.86
CA VAL A 61 1.85 -4.16 -7.51
C VAL A 61 3.01 -3.85 -6.57
N LEU A 62 2.66 -3.32 -5.39
CA LEU A 62 3.59 -3.11 -4.29
C LEU A 62 3.36 -4.20 -3.24
N TYR A 63 4.41 -4.95 -2.94
CA TYR A 63 4.40 -5.90 -1.82
C TYR A 63 5.00 -5.23 -0.61
N CYS A 64 4.28 -5.24 0.50
CA CYS A 64 4.64 -4.48 1.69
C CYS A 64 4.64 -5.34 2.95
N MET A 65 5.55 -5.00 3.87
CA MET A 65 5.38 -5.35 5.26
C MET A 65 4.45 -4.31 5.89
N VAL A 66 3.40 -4.77 6.56
CA VAL A 66 2.37 -3.91 7.14
C VAL A 66 2.38 -4.05 8.65
N VAL A 67 2.41 -2.92 9.34
CA VAL A 67 2.37 -2.85 10.80
C VAL A 67 1.12 -2.05 11.19
N ASN A 68 0.24 -2.69 11.94
CA ASN A 68 -0.90 -2.03 12.56
C ASN A 68 -0.84 -2.24 14.07
N ASN A 69 -1.83 -1.73 14.80
CA ASN A 69 -1.82 -1.80 16.27
C ASN A 69 -1.98 -3.21 16.83
N GLU A 70 -2.27 -4.20 16.02
CA GLU A 70 -2.55 -5.58 16.47
C GLU A 70 -1.61 -6.62 15.88
N SER A 71 -1.02 -6.30 14.71
CA SER A 71 -0.30 -7.33 13.97
C SER A 71 0.77 -6.75 13.06
N ILE A 72 1.66 -7.65 12.67
CA ILE A 72 2.67 -7.44 11.63
C ILE A 72 2.40 -8.50 10.57
N LEU A 73 2.12 -8.07 9.34
CA LEU A 73 1.77 -8.98 8.27
C LEU A 73 2.35 -8.52 6.93
N ARG A 74 2.17 -9.31 5.91
CA ARG A 74 2.54 -8.97 4.52
C ARG A 74 1.26 -8.83 3.72
N ASP A 75 1.23 -7.81 2.85
CA ASP A 75 0.09 -7.58 1.99
C ASP A 75 0.57 -6.93 0.69
N PHE A 76 -0.32 -6.85 -0.28
CA PHE A 76 -0.01 -6.20 -1.55
C PHE A 76 -1.02 -5.10 -1.83
N TYR A 77 -0.57 -4.09 -2.58
CA TYR A 77 -1.36 -2.91 -2.89
C TYR A 77 -1.10 -2.50 -4.34
N TYR A 78 -2.11 -1.88 -4.93
CA TYR A 78 -1.95 -1.24 -6.23
C TYR A 78 -1.63 0.24 -6.05
N LEU A 79 -1.13 0.86 -7.12
CA LEU A 79 -0.79 2.29 -7.11
C LEU A 79 -1.92 3.16 -6.59
N TYR A 80 -3.17 2.85 -6.98
CA TYR A 80 -4.35 3.58 -6.55
C TYR A 80 -4.46 3.63 -5.02
N ASP A 81 -4.21 2.51 -4.37
CA ASP A 81 -4.28 2.40 -2.91
C ASP A 81 -3.17 3.20 -2.22
N ALA A 82 -2.00 3.26 -2.85
CA ALA A 82 -0.80 3.85 -2.26
C ALA A 82 -0.69 5.37 -2.48
N LYS A 83 -1.52 5.96 -3.32
CA LYS A 83 -1.44 7.39 -3.66
C LYS A 83 -1.60 8.32 -2.48
N CYS A 84 -2.37 7.91 -1.47
CA CYS A 84 -2.66 8.72 -0.29
C CYS A 84 -1.66 8.51 0.86
N TRP A 85 -0.72 7.59 0.70
CA TRP A 85 0.25 7.30 1.74
C TRP A 85 1.24 8.45 1.88
N LYS A 86 1.65 8.70 3.11
CA LYS A 86 2.65 9.72 3.42
C LYS A 86 3.99 9.05 3.73
N LYS A 87 5.05 9.55 3.12
CA LYS A 87 6.38 9.00 3.35
C LYS A 87 6.85 9.28 4.77
N ILE A 88 7.42 8.28 5.41
CA ILE A 88 8.07 8.37 6.71
C ILE A 88 9.50 7.87 6.60
N THR A 89 10.29 8.08 7.65
CA THR A 89 11.66 7.58 7.67
C THR A 89 11.69 6.09 8.03
N SER A 90 12.77 5.42 7.63
CA SER A 90 12.99 4.02 8.02
C SER A 90 13.13 3.86 9.53
N GLU A 91 13.66 4.88 10.21
CA GLU A 91 13.76 4.89 11.67
C GLU A 91 12.38 4.96 12.33
N GLN A 92 11.48 5.83 11.81
CA GLN A 92 10.10 5.89 12.28
C GLN A 92 9.39 4.55 12.11
N PHE A 93 9.58 3.89 10.97
CA PHE A 93 9.00 2.57 10.73
C PHE A 93 9.57 1.52 11.73
N LYS A 94 10.88 1.54 11.94
CA LYS A 94 11.51 0.64 12.91
C LYS A 94 10.95 0.84 14.31
N ASN A 95 10.77 2.09 14.72
CA ASN A 95 10.24 2.42 16.04
C ASN A 95 8.82 1.90 16.24
N ILE A 96 7.94 2.07 15.22
CA ILE A 96 6.56 1.56 15.33
C ILE A 96 6.53 0.01 15.27
N TYR A 97 7.39 -0.58 14.46
CA TYR A 97 7.52 -2.04 14.39
C TYR A 97 7.89 -2.62 15.75
N LEU A 98 8.91 -2.06 16.41
CA LEU A 98 9.34 -2.52 17.73
C LEU A 98 8.28 -2.27 18.81
N ALA A 99 7.55 -1.16 18.71
CA ALA A 99 6.45 -0.87 19.64
C ALA A 99 5.33 -1.90 19.55
N VAL A 100 4.92 -2.24 18.33
CA VAL A 100 3.89 -3.28 18.12
C VAL A 100 4.39 -4.64 18.59
N LEU A 101 5.65 -4.97 18.33
CA LEU A 101 6.23 -6.23 18.74
C LEU A 101 6.20 -6.37 20.27
N LYS A 102 6.52 -5.30 21.00
CA LYS A 102 6.41 -5.29 22.47
C LYS A 102 4.97 -5.47 22.93
N ASP A 103 4.04 -4.80 22.29
CA ASP A 103 2.61 -4.90 22.65
C ASP A 103 2.09 -6.32 22.42
N ILE A 104 2.47 -6.96 21.31
CA ILE A 104 2.09 -8.34 21.00
C ILE A 104 2.65 -9.32 22.04
N GLN A 105 3.86 -9.07 22.51
CA GLN A 105 4.57 -9.96 23.47
C GLN A 105 4.15 -9.75 24.92
N ASP A 106 3.40 -8.70 25.22
CA ASP A 106 2.98 -8.41 26.60
C ASP A 106 1.68 -9.15 26.93
N PRO A 107 1.72 -10.18 27.79
CA PRO A 107 0.53 -10.95 28.12
C PRO A 107 -0.49 -10.19 28.98
N ASN A 108 -0.09 -9.06 29.57
CA ASN A 108 -0.94 -8.24 30.43
C ASN A 108 -1.55 -7.05 29.70
N LEU A 109 -1.18 -6.84 28.45
CA LEU A 109 -1.68 -5.73 27.66
C LEU A 109 -3.03 -6.09 27.06
N ASP A 110 -4.07 -5.34 27.40
CA ASP A 110 -5.37 -5.49 26.75
C ASP A 110 -5.50 -4.56 25.55
N ASP A 111 -6.56 -4.73 24.76
CA ASP A 111 -6.79 -3.97 23.54
C ASP A 111 -6.94 -2.45 23.78
N ASN A 112 -7.28 -2.06 25.00
CA ASN A 112 -7.45 -0.65 25.37
C ASN A 112 -6.14 -0.02 25.88
N LYS A 113 -5.11 -0.82 26.15
CA LYS A 113 -3.86 -0.36 26.76
C LYS A 113 -2.63 -0.51 25.87
N LYS A 114 -2.78 -0.48 24.56
CA LYS A 114 -1.67 -0.59 23.60
C LYS A 114 -0.78 0.65 23.66
N SER A 115 -0.11 0.83 24.80
CA SER A 115 0.60 2.07 25.13
C SER A 115 1.82 2.33 24.24
N ASN A 116 2.59 1.28 23.91
CA ASN A 116 3.77 1.46 23.08
C ASN A 116 3.39 1.91 21.66
N TRP A 117 2.39 1.27 21.04
CA TRP A 117 1.86 1.70 19.76
C TRP A 117 1.38 3.15 19.84
N ASN A 118 0.54 3.48 20.80
CA ASN A 118 -0.07 4.79 20.91
C ASN A 118 0.96 5.92 21.04
N ILE A 119 2.00 5.72 21.86
CA ILE A 119 3.06 6.70 22.05
C ILE A 119 3.81 6.94 20.75
N VAL A 120 4.25 5.89 20.07
CA VAL A 120 5.04 6.01 18.85
C VAL A 120 4.17 6.50 17.69
N TYR A 121 2.94 5.99 17.56
CA TYR A 121 1.99 6.43 16.54
C TYR A 121 1.75 7.95 16.63
N ASN A 122 1.45 8.45 17.82
CA ASN A 122 1.20 9.87 18.03
C ASN A 122 2.43 10.73 17.71
N SER A 123 3.61 10.25 18.05
CA SER A 123 4.87 10.92 17.71
C SER A 123 5.06 11.03 16.20
N ILE A 124 4.82 9.95 15.45
CA ILE A 124 4.95 9.94 13.99
C ILE A 124 3.91 10.87 13.35
N ILE A 125 2.66 10.81 13.80
CA ILE A 125 1.58 11.67 13.29
C ILE A 125 1.94 13.15 13.51
N ASN A 126 2.46 13.51 14.67
CA ASN A 126 2.87 14.88 14.95
C ASN A 126 4.00 15.33 14.02
N ASP A 127 4.99 14.49 13.78
CA ASP A 127 6.10 14.79 12.88
C ASP A 127 5.62 14.99 11.44
N VAL A 128 4.76 14.11 10.96
CA VAL A 128 4.18 14.20 9.60
C VAL A 128 3.36 15.47 9.44
N ASN A 129 2.59 15.86 10.45
CA ASN A 129 1.75 17.05 10.39
C ASN A 129 2.58 18.35 10.44
N LYS A 130 3.76 18.34 11.07
CA LYS A 130 4.66 19.52 11.12
C LYS A 130 5.32 19.82 9.76
N GLU A 131 5.41 18.84 8.88
CA GLU A 131 6.02 18.99 7.55
C GLU A 131 5.10 19.68 6.53
N ARG A 132 3.91 20.07 6.91
CA ARG A 132 2.95 20.75 6.05
C ARG A 132 3.14 22.25 6.07
#